data_d323cdcab8d349e4c2fcf0898af3d827
#
_entry.id   d323cdcab8d349e4c2fcf0898af3d827
#
_cell.length_a   1.000
_cell.length_b   1.000
_cell.length_c   1.000
_cell.angle_alpha   90.00
_cell.angle_beta   90.00
_cell.angle_gamma   90.00
#
_symmetry.space_group_name_H-M   'P 1'
#
loop_
_entity.id
_entity.type
_entity.pdbx_description
1 polymer ?
#
loop_
_entity_poly.entity_id
_entity_poly.type
_entity_poly.pdbx_seq_one_letter_code
_entity_poly.pdbx_strand_id
1 'polypeptide(L)'
;RLVGEMAHTGRLEMHVNGGWSTIRGDGKWITGDQSDADKMAAVACHQLGYEEGGTFLGLVGRLVHGLSEDLSTYAPSNMRSGSDVRLPSIVVGGGDCAGTEQSTLDCAAWSKEQKSEPQGRTDSIDHDDDVVIQCSVRTSVVDGIEMRLAGGPVPWEGRVEMLQSGVWNAVCGDVGGWKDSMEAATNNAHVVCKQLGYDGG
;
A
#
# COMPACT_ATOMS: atom_id res chain seq x y z
N ARG A 1 -5.57 -2.55 4.52
CA ARG A 1 -4.23 -3.13 4.39
C ARG A 1 -3.84 -3.29 2.94
N LEU A 2 -2.54 -3.43 2.72
CA LEU A 2 -2.01 -3.88 1.42
C LEU A 2 -1.66 -5.37 1.50
N VAL A 3 -1.87 -6.09 0.42
CA VAL A 3 -1.51 -7.51 0.27
C VAL A 3 -0.59 -7.64 -0.93
N GLY A 4 0.68 -7.94 -0.67
CA GLY A 4 1.76 -8.06 -1.65
C GLY A 4 3.06 -8.50 -0.99
N GLU A 5 4.13 -8.56 -1.77
CA GLU A 5 5.46 -8.96 -1.28
C GLU A 5 6.13 -7.85 -0.44
N MET A 6 5.78 -6.59 -0.71
CA MET A 6 6.30 -5.42 0.02
C MET A 6 5.21 -4.81 0.89
N ALA A 7 5.56 -4.37 2.09
CA ALA A 7 4.60 -3.79 3.04
C ALA A 7 3.88 -2.54 2.51
N HIS A 8 4.53 -1.79 1.62
CA HIS A 8 4.02 -0.53 1.07
C HIS A 8 3.46 -0.64 -0.35
N THR A 9 3.44 -1.84 -0.94
CA THR A 9 2.91 -2.07 -2.29
C THR A 9 2.05 -3.32 -2.31
N GLY A 10 0.86 -3.21 -2.88
CA GLY A 10 0.01 -4.38 -2.98
C GLY A 10 -1.43 -4.08 -3.33
N ARG A 11 -2.21 -5.15 -3.41
CA ARG A 11 -3.66 -5.07 -3.58
C ARG A 11 -4.29 -4.45 -2.34
N LEU A 12 -5.10 -3.44 -2.57
CA LEU A 12 -5.80 -2.74 -1.50
C LEU A 12 -6.98 -3.57 -0.98
N GLU A 13 -7.01 -3.81 0.33
CA GLU A 13 -8.10 -4.49 1.00
C GLU A 13 -8.66 -3.66 2.16
N MET A 14 -9.97 -3.73 2.34
CA MET A 14 -10.72 -3.07 3.42
C MET A 14 -11.38 -4.11 4.31
N HIS A 15 -11.40 -3.86 5.63
CA HIS A 15 -12.11 -4.71 6.58
C HIS A 15 -13.57 -4.24 6.70
N VAL A 16 -14.51 -5.06 6.27
CA VAL A 16 -15.95 -4.76 6.28
C VAL A 16 -16.73 -5.96 6.79
N ASN A 17 -17.70 -5.71 7.65
CA ASN A 17 -18.62 -6.74 8.20
C ASN A 17 -17.88 -7.97 8.81
N GLY A 18 -16.71 -7.75 9.42
CA GLY A 18 -15.93 -8.81 10.08
C GLY A 18 -15.01 -9.60 9.13
N GLY A 19 -14.87 -9.22 7.86
CA GLY A 19 -13.99 -9.85 6.88
C GLY A 19 -13.17 -8.86 6.07
N TRP A 20 -12.07 -9.34 5.49
CA TRP A 20 -11.31 -8.57 4.52
C TRP A 20 -11.93 -8.71 3.14
N SER A 21 -12.02 -7.62 2.43
CA SER A 21 -12.58 -7.54 1.08
C SER A 21 -11.65 -6.73 0.19
N THR A 22 -11.54 -7.11 -1.08
CA THR A 22 -10.78 -6.36 -2.06
C THR A 22 -11.52 -5.09 -2.46
N ILE A 23 -10.79 -4.08 -2.89
CA ILE A 23 -11.34 -2.86 -3.47
C ILE A 23 -11.36 -3.04 -4.97
N ARG A 24 -12.56 -2.99 -5.55
CA ARG A 24 -12.72 -3.00 -7.00
C ARG A 24 -12.50 -1.61 -7.57
N GLY A 25 -11.72 -1.52 -8.62
CA GLY A 25 -11.50 -0.28 -9.37
C GLY A 25 -12.72 0.08 -10.20
N ASP A 26 -13.59 0.93 -9.64
CA ASP A 26 -14.73 1.54 -10.31
C ASP A 26 -14.60 3.07 -10.31
N GLY A 27 -15.47 3.74 -11.07
CA GLY A 27 -15.55 5.19 -11.08
C GLY A 27 -14.20 5.84 -11.44
N LYS A 28 -13.71 6.75 -10.61
CA LYS A 28 -12.50 7.53 -10.88
C LYS A 28 -11.21 6.71 -10.96
N TRP A 29 -11.16 5.49 -10.42
CA TRP A 29 -10.04 4.57 -10.64
C TRP A 29 -9.84 4.22 -12.12
N ILE A 30 -10.93 4.19 -12.89
CA ILE A 30 -10.94 3.77 -14.31
C ILE A 30 -11.31 4.93 -15.23
N THR A 31 -12.32 5.72 -14.86
CA THR A 31 -12.90 6.76 -15.73
C THR A 31 -12.24 8.13 -15.57
N GLY A 32 -11.51 8.34 -14.48
CA GLY A 32 -10.66 9.50 -14.25
C GLY A 32 -9.37 9.43 -15.08
N ASP A 33 -8.45 10.32 -14.81
CA ASP A 33 -7.07 10.20 -15.26
C ASP A 33 -6.17 9.59 -14.17
N GLN A 34 -4.89 9.38 -14.49
CA GLN A 34 -3.92 8.86 -13.51
C GLN A 34 -3.86 9.73 -12.24
N SER A 35 -3.95 11.05 -12.38
CA SER A 35 -3.93 11.97 -11.24
C SER A 35 -5.12 11.79 -10.30
N ASP A 36 -6.32 11.50 -10.82
CA ASP A 36 -7.49 11.22 -9.99
C ASP A 36 -7.33 9.90 -9.25
N ALA A 37 -6.80 8.87 -9.91
CA ALA A 37 -6.50 7.57 -9.28
C ALA A 37 -5.40 7.69 -8.22
N ASP A 38 -4.36 8.49 -8.47
CA ASP A 38 -3.27 8.75 -7.50
C ASP A 38 -3.78 9.49 -6.26
N LYS A 39 -4.72 10.43 -6.38
CA LYS A 39 -5.33 11.07 -5.22
C LYS A 39 -6.07 10.06 -4.32
N MET A 40 -6.80 9.13 -4.92
CA MET A 40 -7.46 8.07 -4.15
C MET A 40 -6.45 7.13 -3.48
N ALA A 41 -5.37 6.77 -4.20
CA ALA A 41 -4.27 5.98 -3.65
C ALA A 41 -3.59 6.71 -2.49
N ALA A 42 -3.34 8.03 -2.62
CA ALA A 42 -2.75 8.83 -1.57
C ALA A 42 -3.60 8.82 -0.29
N VAL A 43 -4.92 9.00 -0.40
CA VAL A 43 -5.82 8.94 0.76
C VAL A 43 -5.83 7.56 1.41
N ALA A 44 -5.85 6.49 0.62
CA ALA A 44 -5.76 5.13 1.15
C ALA A 44 -4.43 4.92 1.89
N CYS A 45 -3.33 5.45 1.36
CA CYS A 45 -2.01 5.40 2.00
C CYS A 45 -1.96 6.21 3.30
N HIS A 46 -2.54 7.42 3.34
CA HIS A 46 -2.66 8.21 4.57
C HIS A 46 -3.40 7.41 5.66
N GLN A 47 -4.52 6.77 5.31
CA GLN A 47 -5.28 5.93 6.24
C GLN A 47 -4.46 4.71 6.73
N LEU A 48 -3.49 4.25 5.95
CA LEU A 48 -2.55 3.19 6.32
C LEU A 48 -1.34 3.70 7.11
N GLY A 49 -1.24 5.02 7.32
CA GLY A 49 -0.15 5.66 8.06
C GLY A 49 1.05 6.10 7.21
N TYR A 50 0.95 6.04 5.88
CA TYR A 50 1.98 6.55 4.96
C TYR A 50 1.70 8.02 4.65
N GLU A 51 2.33 8.93 5.39
CA GLU A 51 2.06 10.38 5.32
C GLU A 51 2.46 11.02 3.99
N GLU A 52 3.37 10.41 3.24
CA GLU A 52 3.83 10.88 1.93
C GLU A 52 2.87 10.49 0.77
N GLY A 53 1.69 9.91 1.12
CA GLY A 53 0.70 9.50 0.14
C GLY A 53 1.08 8.25 -0.64
N GLY A 54 0.66 8.18 -1.89
CA GLY A 54 0.93 7.01 -2.74
C GLY A 54 0.44 7.18 -4.17
N THR A 55 0.64 6.14 -4.96
CA THR A 55 0.37 6.10 -6.40
C THR A 55 -0.49 4.88 -6.73
N PHE A 56 -1.42 5.05 -7.65
CA PHE A 56 -2.16 3.95 -8.24
C PHE A 56 -1.28 3.23 -9.28
N LEU A 57 -1.05 1.94 -9.10
CA LEU A 57 -0.26 1.12 -10.02
C LEU A 57 -1.11 0.50 -11.13
N GLY A 58 -2.39 0.29 -10.89
CA GLY A 58 -3.30 -0.34 -11.85
C GLY A 58 -4.28 -1.30 -11.21
N LEU A 59 -4.85 -2.15 -12.04
CA LEU A 59 -5.73 -3.25 -11.66
C LEU A 59 -5.03 -4.59 -11.89
N VAL A 60 -5.36 -5.59 -11.10
CA VAL A 60 -4.68 -6.90 -11.11
C VAL A 60 -4.63 -7.55 -12.49
N GLY A 61 -5.74 -7.59 -13.20
CA GLY A 61 -5.85 -8.27 -14.51
C GLY A 61 -6.14 -7.34 -15.69
N ARG A 62 -6.13 -6.02 -15.47
CA ARG A 62 -6.60 -5.09 -16.50
C ARG A 62 -5.71 -3.85 -16.62
N LEU A 63 -5.32 -3.54 -17.84
CA LEU A 63 -4.56 -2.32 -18.14
C LEU A 63 -5.48 -1.09 -18.09
N VAL A 64 -5.08 -0.07 -17.34
CA VAL A 64 -5.78 1.21 -17.22
C VAL A 64 -4.78 2.37 -17.28
N HIS A 65 -5.19 3.52 -17.74
CA HIS A 65 -4.37 4.75 -17.82
C HIS A 65 -3.04 4.59 -18.56
N GLY A 66 -2.92 3.59 -19.47
CA GLY A 66 -1.66 3.33 -20.19
C GLY A 66 -0.57 2.65 -19.36
N LEU A 67 -0.89 2.21 -18.13
CA LEU A 67 0.00 1.41 -17.31
C LEU A 67 0.15 0.02 -17.93
N SER A 68 1.39 -0.48 -18.03
CA SER A 68 1.74 -1.72 -18.74
C SER A 68 2.32 -2.80 -17.83
N GLU A 69 2.30 -2.60 -16.52
CA GLU A 69 2.86 -3.57 -15.58
C GLU A 69 1.95 -4.79 -15.41
N ASP A 70 2.55 -5.97 -15.34
CA ASP A 70 1.84 -7.20 -14.99
C ASP A 70 1.62 -7.26 -13.46
N LEU A 71 0.41 -6.93 -13.04
CA LEU A 71 0.02 -6.94 -11.64
C LEU A 71 -0.64 -8.27 -11.20
N SER A 72 -0.60 -9.31 -12.04
CA SER A 72 -1.20 -10.63 -11.74
C SER A 72 -0.60 -11.30 -10.50
N THR A 73 0.59 -10.91 -10.08
CA THR A 73 1.22 -11.38 -8.84
C THR A 73 0.45 -10.97 -7.59
N TYR A 74 -0.34 -9.89 -7.67
CA TYR A 74 -1.19 -9.40 -6.58
C TYR A 74 -2.56 -10.09 -6.54
N ALA A 75 -2.87 -10.96 -7.51
CA ALA A 75 -4.09 -11.75 -7.49
C ALA A 75 -4.13 -12.63 -6.23
N PRO A 76 -5.32 -12.84 -5.62
CA PRO A 76 -5.45 -13.72 -4.48
C PRO A 76 -4.94 -15.14 -4.82
N SER A 77 -4.08 -15.70 -3.97
CA SER A 77 -3.44 -17.01 -4.21
C SER A 77 -4.43 -18.17 -4.36
N ASN A 78 -5.61 -18.05 -3.76
CA ASN A 78 -6.70 -19.02 -3.84
C ASN A 78 -7.45 -18.99 -5.19
N MET A 79 -7.27 -17.97 -6.02
CA MET A 79 -7.85 -17.91 -7.36
C MET A 79 -7.11 -18.79 -8.37
N ARG A 80 -5.82 -19.06 -8.13
CA ARG A 80 -5.01 -19.90 -9.03
C ARG A 80 -5.31 -21.40 -8.95
N SER A 81 -6.06 -21.87 -7.94
CA SER A 81 -6.27 -23.30 -7.68
C SER A 81 -7.72 -23.79 -7.65
N GLY A 82 -8.68 -23.02 -8.16
CA GLY A 82 -10.08 -23.47 -8.24
C GLY A 82 -10.77 -23.72 -6.88
N SER A 83 -10.22 -23.24 -5.79
CA SER A 83 -10.85 -23.35 -4.47
C SER A 83 -11.81 -22.16 -4.26
N ASP A 84 -13.05 -22.48 -3.90
CA ASP A 84 -14.20 -21.56 -3.78
C ASP A 84 -14.14 -20.50 -2.65
N VAL A 85 -12.99 -20.11 -2.19
CA VAL A 85 -12.88 -19.02 -1.21
C VAL A 85 -12.78 -17.69 -1.95
N ARG A 86 -13.93 -17.19 -2.37
CA ARG A 86 -14.05 -15.85 -2.99
C ARG A 86 -14.01 -14.81 -1.88
N LEU A 87 -13.08 -13.89 -1.93
CA LEU A 87 -13.13 -12.68 -1.15
C LEU A 87 -14.25 -11.79 -1.72
N PRO A 88 -15.19 -11.28 -0.93
CA PRO A 88 -16.18 -10.36 -1.44
C PRO A 88 -15.50 -9.07 -1.91
N SER A 89 -15.79 -8.66 -3.14
CA SER A 89 -15.31 -7.38 -3.67
C SER A 89 -16.16 -6.23 -3.13
N ILE A 90 -15.52 -5.13 -2.76
CA ILE A 90 -16.20 -3.88 -2.45
C ILE A 90 -16.14 -2.99 -3.68
N VAL A 91 -17.29 -2.52 -4.11
CA VAL A 91 -17.33 -1.47 -5.13
C VAL A 91 -17.10 -0.14 -4.46
N VAL A 92 -15.99 0.46 -4.78
CA VAL A 92 -15.72 1.84 -4.41
C VAL A 92 -16.10 2.70 -5.60
N GLY A 93 -17.28 3.28 -5.55
CA GLY A 93 -17.64 4.33 -6.51
C GLY A 93 -16.64 5.46 -6.39
N GLY A 94 -15.97 5.79 -7.50
CA GLY A 94 -14.85 6.71 -7.53
C GLY A 94 -15.15 8.04 -6.88
N GLY A 95 -14.56 8.25 -5.73
CA GLY A 95 -14.75 9.46 -4.95
C GLY A 95 -14.02 10.66 -5.53
N ASP A 96 -14.55 11.83 -5.31
CA ASP A 96 -13.78 13.07 -5.53
C ASP A 96 -12.89 13.28 -4.30
N CYS A 97 -11.73 12.62 -4.28
CA CYS A 97 -10.70 12.85 -3.28
C CYS A 97 -9.78 13.98 -3.75
N ALA A 98 -9.38 14.84 -2.82
CA ALA A 98 -8.35 15.86 -3.07
C ALA A 98 -6.93 15.26 -2.98
N GLY A 99 -6.78 14.11 -2.33
CA GLY A 99 -5.50 13.46 -2.06
C GLY A 99 -4.86 13.83 -0.72
N THR A 100 -5.50 14.71 0.04
CA THR A 100 -5.02 15.21 1.35
C THR A 100 -5.83 14.72 2.54
N GLU A 101 -6.91 14.02 2.28
CA GLU A 101 -7.78 13.44 3.30
C GLU A 101 -7.03 12.36 4.10
N GLN A 102 -7.34 12.23 5.37
CA GLN A 102 -6.76 11.21 6.24
C GLN A 102 -7.56 9.89 6.21
N SER A 103 -8.74 9.91 5.65
CA SER A 103 -9.61 8.74 5.53
C SER A 103 -10.34 8.74 4.19
N THR A 104 -10.46 7.57 3.60
CA THR A 104 -11.27 7.35 2.40
C THR A 104 -12.74 7.72 2.62
N LEU A 105 -13.19 7.78 3.87
CA LEU A 105 -14.57 8.18 4.23
C LEU A 105 -14.80 9.68 4.11
N ASP A 106 -13.75 10.48 4.08
CA ASP A 106 -13.80 11.92 3.95
C ASP A 106 -13.91 12.35 2.48
N CYS A 107 -13.64 11.44 1.55
CA CYS A 107 -13.84 11.68 0.12
C CYS A 107 -15.32 11.66 -0.24
N ALA A 108 -15.74 12.62 -1.06
CA ALA A 108 -17.10 12.62 -1.60
C ALA A 108 -17.34 11.37 -2.45
N ALA A 109 -18.56 10.80 -2.37
CA ALA A 109 -18.99 9.63 -3.13
C ALA A 109 -18.18 8.32 -2.90
N TRP A 110 -17.37 8.24 -1.85
CA TRP A 110 -16.77 6.95 -1.47
C TRP A 110 -17.85 6.01 -0.93
N SER A 111 -18.12 4.92 -1.63
CA SER A 111 -19.16 3.95 -1.24
C SER A 111 -18.57 2.79 -0.46
N LYS A 112 -19.27 2.38 0.62
CA LYS A 112 -18.99 1.14 1.36
C LYS A 112 -19.91 0.00 0.92
N GLU A 113 -20.63 0.14 -0.19
CA GLU A 113 -21.53 -0.90 -0.63
C GLU A 113 -20.75 -2.15 -1.00
N GLN A 114 -20.92 -3.16 -0.17
CA GLN A 114 -20.47 -4.51 -0.47
C GLN A 114 -21.46 -5.11 -1.48
N LYS A 115 -21.04 -5.27 -2.73
CA LYS A 115 -21.81 -6.05 -3.67
C LYS A 115 -21.55 -7.53 -3.39
N SER A 116 -22.46 -8.16 -2.68
CA SER A 116 -22.59 -9.61 -2.70
C SER A 116 -23.20 -10.02 -4.04
N GLU A 117 -22.67 -11.05 -4.69
CA GLU A 117 -23.28 -11.60 -5.90
C GLU A 117 -24.75 -11.94 -5.64
N PRO A 118 -25.68 -11.56 -6.55
CA PRO A 118 -27.00 -12.14 -6.56
C PRO A 118 -26.83 -13.67 -6.73
N GLN A 119 -27.40 -14.45 -5.82
CA GLN A 119 -27.42 -15.89 -5.93
C GLN A 119 -27.96 -16.27 -7.31
N GLY A 120 -27.13 -16.91 -8.14
CA GLY A 120 -27.52 -17.46 -9.43
C GLY A 120 -26.85 -16.85 -10.68
N ARG A 121 -25.95 -15.87 -10.58
CA ARG A 121 -25.09 -15.47 -11.69
C ARG A 121 -23.77 -16.23 -11.64
N THR A 122 -23.47 -16.93 -12.72
CA THR A 122 -22.19 -17.63 -12.96
C THR A 122 -21.08 -16.71 -13.42
N ASP A 123 -21.35 -15.40 -13.50
CA ASP A 123 -20.33 -14.41 -13.82
C ASP A 123 -19.50 -14.24 -12.54
N SER A 124 -18.39 -14.95 -12.47
CA SER A 124 -17.43 -14.82 -11.38
C SER A 124 -17.11 -13.33 -11.16
N ILE A 125 -17.20 -12.87 -9.91
CA ILE A 125 -16.49 -11.63 -9.55
C ILE A 125 -15.03 -11.97 -9.82
N ASP A 126 -14.55 -11.59 -10.99
CA ASP A 126 -13.14 -11.73 -11.27
C ASP A 126 -12.42 -10.60 -10.51
N HIS A 127 -11.31 -10.94 -9.95
CA HIS A 127 -10.47 -9.98 -9.24
C HIS A 127 -9.53 -9.22 -10.21
N ASP A 128 -9.83 -9.25 -11.50
CA ASP A 128 -9.07 -8.53 -12.51
C ASP A 128 -9.17 -7.02 -12.33
N ASP A 129 -10.26 -6.56 -11.71
CA ASP A 129 -10.49 -5.15 -11.38
C ASP A 129 -10.04 -4.78 -9.95
N ASP A 130 -9.33 -5.65 -9.23
CA ASP A 130 -8.81 -5.31 -7.89
C ASP A 130 -7.73 -4.22 -7.96
N VAL A 131 -7.88 -3.21 -7.11
CA VAL A 131 -6.99 -2.05 -7.05
C VAL A 131 -5.65 -2.40 -6.45
N VAL A 132 -4.56 -2.04 -7.13
CA VAL A 132 -3.18 -2.14 -6.65
C VAL A 132 -2.59 -0.75 -6.52
N ILE A 133 -2.04 -0.47 -5.35
CA ILE A 133 -1.39 0.81 -5.04
C ILE A 133 0.00 0.61 -4.46
N GLN A 134 0.81 1.65 -4.57
CA GLN A 134 2.07 1.78 -3.86
C GLN A 134 2.03 3.02 -2.99
N CYS A 135 2.30 2.84 -1.69
CA CYS A 135 2.44 3.95 -0.77
C CYS A 135 3.90 4.45 -0.74
N SER A 136 4.05 5.75 -0.66
CA SER A 136 5.36 6.38 -0.54
C SER A 136 5.93 6.10 0.85
N VAL A 137 7.12 5.53 0.92
CA VAL A 137 7.84 5.37 2.18
C VAL A 137 8.61 6.65 2.49
N ARG A 138 8.62 7.03 3.75
CA ARG A 138 9.39 8.18 4.21
C ARG A 138 10.88 7.91 4.02
N THR A 139 11.54 8.85 3.34
CA THR A 139 13.00 8.85 3.18
C THR A 139 13.59 10.12 3.79
N SER A 140 14.84 10.05 4.19
CA SER A 140 15.59 11.21 4.68
C SER A 140 16.98 11.22 4.07
N VAL A 141 17.48 12.39 3.73
CA VAL A 141 18.84 12.59 3.21
C VAL A 141 19.65 13.33 4.27
N VAL A 142 20.69 12.67 4.79
CA VAL A 142 21.63 13.26 5.74
C VAL A 142 23.05 13.08 5.18
N ASP A 143 23.77 14.18 5.04
CA ASP A 143 25.13 14.21 4.47
C ASP A 143 25.23 13.53 3.08
N GLY A 144 24.17 13.65 2.26
CA GLY A 144 24.10 13.04 0.93
C GLY A 144 23.78 11.55 0.92
N ILE A 145 23.48 10.96 2.07
CA ILE A 145 23.05 9.57 2.20
C ILE A 145 21.55 9.55 2.42
N GLU A 146 20.84 8.90 1.50
CA GLU A 146 19.40 8.68 1.64
C GLU A 146 19.14 7.39 2.43
N MET A 147 18.21 7.42 3.38
CA MET A 147 17.85 6.27 4.21
C MET A 147 16.34 6.10 4.30
N ARG A 148 15.92 4.87 4.61
CA ARG A 148 14.50 4.49 4.83
C ARG A 148 14.37 3.32 5.79
N LEU A 149 13.13 3.07 6.24
CA LEU A 149 12.73 1.78 6.83
C LEU A 149 12.08 0.90 5.76
N ALA A 150 12.40 -0.38 5.75
CA ALA A 150 11.88 -1.33 4.77
C ALA A 150 11.49 -2.67 5.39
N GLY A 151 10.43 -3.29 4.84
CA GLY A 151 10.02 -4.65 5.17
C GLY A 151 9.31 -4.82 6.52
N GLY A 152 8.98 -3.73 7.22
CA GLY A 152 8.16 -3.78 8.42
C GLY A 152 6.67 -3.86 8.11
N PRO A 153 5.84 -4.23 9.10
CA PRO A 153 4.39 -4.34 8.92
C PRO A 153 3.68 -2.98 8.86
N VAL A 154 4.35 -1.92 9.30
CA VAL A 154 3.85 -0.55 9.32
C VAL A 154 4.94 0.43 8.87
N PRO A 155 4.60 1.67 8.45
CA PRO A 155 5.58 2.61 7.89
C PRO A 155 6.72 3.02 8.82
N TRP A 156 6.47 3.00 10.13
CA TRP A 156 7.43 3.40 11.16
C TRP A 156 8.23 2.24 11.76
N GLU A 157 8.14 1.05 11.19
CA GLU A 157 8.84 -0.14 11.64
C GLU A 157 9.50 -0.84 10.45
N GLY A 158 10.75 -1.26 10.60
CA GLY A 158 11.41 -1.97 9.52
C GLY A 158 12.92 -2.05 9.66
N ARG A 159 13.53 -2.68 8.68
CA ARG A 159 14.98 -2.73 8.51
C ARG A 159 15.48 -1.39 7.99
N VAL A 160 16.53 -0.87 8.61
CA VAL A 160 17.19 0.34 8.11
C VAL A 160 17.91 0.03 6.80
N GLU A 161 17.62 0.80 5.77
CA GLU A 161 18.28 0.73 4.47
C GLU A 161 18.85 2.09 4.08
N MET A 162 19.98 2.07 3.39
CA MET A 162 20.67 3.26 2.86
C MET A 162 20.84 3.12 1.36
N LEU A 163 20.60 4.20 0.63
CA LEU A 163 20.79 4.26 -0.82
C LEU A 163 22.27 4.49 -1.11
N GLN A 164 22.91 3.55 -1.79
CA GLN A 164 24.30 3.67 -2.22
C GLN A 164 24.44 3.27 -3.68
N SER A 165 24.96 4.17 -4.48
CA SER A 165 25.13 3.94 -5.94
C SER A 165 23.84 3.53 -6.66
N GLY A 166 22.69 4.09 -6.24
CA GLY A 166 21.38 3.79 -6.81
C GLY A 166 20.76 2.46 -6.33
N VAL A 167 21.37 1.78 -5.35
CA VAL A 167 20.87 0.52 -4.78
C VAL A 167 20.61 0.68 -3.29
N TRP A 168 19.44 0.22 -2.84
CA TRP A 168 19.11 0.16 -1.42
C TRP A 168 19.83 -1.03 -0.76
N ASN A 169 20.61 -0.74 0.26
CA ASN A 169 21.39 -1.71 1.01
C ASN A 169 20.97 -1.71 2.48
N ALA A 170 20.83 -2.90 3.05
CA ALA A 170 20.56 -3.03 4.48
C ALA A 170 21.76 -2.59 5.31
N VAL A 171 21.51 -1.88 6.41
CA VAL A 171 22.55 -1.55 7.39
C VAL A 171 22.89 -2.81 8.19
N CYS A 172 24.20 -3.16 8.21
CA CYS A 172 24.67 -4.31 8.96
C CYS A 172 24.68 -4.01 10.47
N GLY A 173 24.03 -4.85 11.26
CA GLY A 173 24.01 -4.74 12.72
C GLY A 173 25.34 -5.10 13.41
N ASP A 174 26.32 -5.62 12.68
CA ASP A 174 27.61 -6.01 13.25
C ASP A 174 28.61 -4.84 13.41
N VAL A 175 28.26 -3.68 12.90
CA VAL A 175 29.07 -2.46 12.95
C VAL A 175 28.30 -1.31 13.56
N GLY A 176 29.01 -0.28 14.00
CA GLY A 176 28.39 0.97 14.44
C GLY A 176 27.61 0.91 15.77
N GLY A 177 27.95 -0.02 16.64
CA GLY A 177 27.38 -0.09 17.99
C GLY A 177 26.01 -0.76 18.10
N TRP A 178 25.43 -1.28 17.01
CA TRP A 178 24.11 -1.95 17.06
C TRP A 178 24.08 -3.21 17.92
N LYS A 179 25.21 -3.93 18.04
CA LYS A 179 25.32 -5.15 18.83
C LYS A 179 26.03 -4.99 20.19
N ASP A 180 26.60 -3.81 20.47
CA ASP A 180 27.44 -3.62 21.64
C ASP A 180 26.65 -3.71 22.94
N SER A 181 25.44 -3.16 22.94
CA SER A 181 24.48 -3.27 24.03
C SER A 181 23.08 -2.92 23.56
N MET A 182 22.06 -3.30 24.35
CA MET A 182 20.68 -2.89 24.08
C MET A 182 20.54 -1.36 24.10
N GLU A 183 21.24 -0.68 25.02
CA GLU A 183 21.23 0.78 25.10
C GLU A 183 21.81 1.42 23.82
N ALA A 184 22.95 0.92 23.31
CA ALA A 184 23.54 1.41 22.08
C ALA A 184 22.63 1.17 20.87
N ALA A 185 21.99 0.00 20.78
CA ALA A 185 21.03 -0.31 19.74
C ALA A 185 19.81 0.63 19.78
N THR A 186 19.25 0.88 20.95
CA THR A 186 18.13 1.81 21.16
C THR A 186 18.50 3.23 20.77
N ASN A 187 19.69 3.70 21.17
CA ASN A 187 20.17 5.04 20.81
C ASN A 187 20.32 5.18 19.29
N ASN A 188 20.86 4.18 18.61
CA ASN A 188 20.99 4.17 17.14
C ASN A 188 19.61 4.17 16.48
N ALA A 189 18.67 3.34 16.93
CA ALA A 189 17.31 3.32 16.43
C ALA A 189 16.64 4.69 16.61
N HIS A 190 16.79 5.31 17.78
CA HIS A 190 16.24 6.63 18.07
C HIS A 190 16.78 7.71 17.11
N VAL A 191 18.08 7.69 16.83
CA VAL A 191 18.70 8.64 15.88
C VAL A 191 18.13 8.44 14.47
N VAL A 192 18.07 7.20 13.99
CA VAL A 192 17.53 6.89 12.65
C VAL A 192 16.06 7.31 12.55
N CYS A 193 15.24 6.97 13.55
CA CYS A 193 13.83 7.34 13.54
C CYS A 193 13.65 8.87 13.54
N LYS A 194 14.43 9.60 14.34
CA LYS A 194 14.41 11.06 14.30
C LYS A 194 14.84 11.66 12.96
N GLN A 195 15.87 11.09 12.33
CA GLN A 195 16.28 11.52 10.99
C GLN A 195 15.16 11.30 9.95
N LEU A 196 14.39 10.23 10.10
CA LEU A 196 13.22 9.94 9.27
C LEU A 196 11.98 10.76 9.66
N GLY A 197 12.07 11.64 10.66
CA GLY A 197 10.99 12.53 11.09
C GLY A 197 9.96 11.88 12.01
N TYR A 198 10.30 10.77 12.64
CA TYR A 198 9.51 10.16 13.72
C TYR A 198 9.94 10.74 15.08
N ASP A 199 9.06 10.61 16.09
CA ASP A 199 9.35 11.10 17.44
C ASP A 199 10.50 10.34 18.14
N GLY A 200 10.81 9.14 17.69
CA GLY A 200 11.89 8.29 18.19
C GLY A 200 11.70 6.82 17.84
N GLY A 201 12.60 5.97 18.30
CA GLY A 201 12.60 4.53 18.13
C GLY A 201 13.26 3.84 19.30
#